data_c86c3aa0f74cbec7a3a232ca0e4cbc4d
#
_entry.id   c86c3aa0f74cbec7a3a232ca0e4cbc4d
#
_cell.length_a   1.000
_cell.length_b   1.000
_cell.length_c   1.000
_cell.angle_alpha   90.00
_cell.angle_beta   90.00
_cell.angle_gamma   90.00
#
_symmetry.space_group_name_H-M   'P 1'
#
loop_
_entity.id
_entity.type
_entity.pdbx_description
1 polymer ?
#
loop_
_entity_poly.entity_id
_entity_poly.type
_entity_poly.pdbx_seq_one_letter_code
_entity_poly.pdbx_strand_id
1 'polypeptide(L)'
;MDAHITKDGHIVLMHDETVDDTTDGSGLIEELTLAEIKQLDAAYEWSIDGGKTFPYRGQGIQVPTLRELFEKFPDMRYLIEIKLTKNPIDKPFCDLIREYNMQAKVIVGSFHDEAMAQFRVTCPEIATSGSRGEVTTYVILGKLFLGGFVAPEYQSLQVPWEKSESKGIPIMTARFIREAHAKNLHVEPWTVNDPELMKQYIEWGVDGIITDRPDLMIE
;
A
#
# COMPACT_ATOMS: atom_id res chain seq x y z
N MET A 1 2.53 1.49 1.86
CA MET A 1 2.06 2.60 2.72
C MET A 1 0.69 3.02 2.27
N ASP A 2 -0.11 3.62 3.16
CA ASP A 2 -1.53 3.87 2.97
C ASP A 2 -1.80 5.36 2.99
N ALA A 3 -2.60 5.84 2.04
CA ALA A 3 -2.87 7.26 1.83
C ALA A 3 -4.33 7.60 2.07
N HIS A 4 -4.55 8.65 2.84
CA HIS A 4 -5.85 9.26 3.08
C HIS A 4 -5.83 10.75 2.71
N ILE A 5 -7.02 11.31 2.46
CA ILE A 5 -7.16 12.74 2.21
C ILE A 5 -7.75 13.43 3.43
N THR A 6 -7.16 14.54 3.83
CA THR A 6 -7.68 15.39 4.91
C THR A 6 -8.89 16.20 4.45
N LYS A 7 -9.60 16.82 5.40
CA LYS A 7 -10.73 17.72 5.16
C LYS A 7 -10.38 18.88 4.21
N ASP A 8 -9.17 19.37 4.29
CA ASP A 8 -8.64 20.50 3.50
C ASP A 8 -7.79 20.07 2.31
N GLY A 9 -7.88 18.77 1.91
CA GLY A 9 -7.36 18.25 0.64
C GLY A 9 -5.89 17.85 0.60
N HIS A 10 -5.24 17.68 1.75
CA HIS A 10 -3.87 17.19 1.81
C HIS A 10 -3.81 15.66 1.90
N ILE A 11 -2.79 15.06 1.28
CA ILE A 11 -2.57 13.61 1.36
C ILE A 11 -1.65 13.31 2.54
N VAL A 12 -2.18 12.56 3.51
CA VAL A 12 -1.44 12.05 4.67
C VAL A 12 -1.27 10.54 4.60
N LEU A 13 -0.26 10.01 5.29
CA LEU A 13 0.07 8.59 5.29
C LEU A 13 -0.24 8.00 6.66
N MET A 14 -1.24 7.11 6.68
CA MET A 14 -1.68 6.37 7.85
C MET A 14 -2.41 5.11 7.40
N HIS A 15 -2.35 4.02 8.17
CA HIS A 15 -3.01 2.77 7.80
C HIS A 15 -4.52 2.85 7.95
N ASP A 16 -5.01 3.33 9.10
CA ASP A 16 -6.42 3.36 9.44
C ASP A 16 -7.12 4.65 8.97
N GLU A 17 -8.42 4.58 8.78
CA GLU A 17 -9.24 5.74 8.38
C GLU A 17 -9.41 6.79 9.50
N THR A 18 -9.15 6.36 10.75
CA THR A 18 -9.17 7.22 11.94
C THR A 18 -7.77 7.42 12.50
N VAL A 19 -7.59 8.47 13.31
CA VAL A 19 -6.33 8.73 14.01
C VAL A 19 -6.24 8.03 15.37
N ASP A 20 -7.32 7.35 15.80
CA ASP A 20 -7.53 6.84 17.17
C ASP A 20 -6.50 5.81 17.61
N ASP A 21 -6.20 4.83 16.75
CA ASP A 21 -5.34 3.68 17.11
C ASP A 21 -3.84 3.97 16.97
N THR A 22 -3.47 5.12 16.44
CA THR A 22 -2.06 5.47 16.19
C THR A 22 -1.62 6.67 17.01
N THR A 23 -2.52 7.63 17.26
CA THR A 23 -2.19 8.94 17.84
C THR A 23 -2.87 9.16 19.20
N ASP A 24 -2.62 10.32 19.80
CA ASP A 24 -3.33 10.83 21.00
C ASP A 24 -4.63 11.57 20.65
N GLY A 25 -5.04 11.59 19.38
CA GLY A 25 -6.27 12.21 18.90
C GLY A 25 -7.40 11.23 18.68
N SER A 26 -8.50 11.72 18.12
CA SER A 26 -9.65 10.89 17.70
C SER A 26 -10.38 11.49 16.51
N GLY A 27 -10.99 10.61 15.70
CA GLY A 27 -11.84 10.97 14.57
C GLY A 27 -11.31 10.54 13.21
N LEU A 28 -12.15 10.74 12.19
CA LEU A 28 -11.82 10.38 10.82
C LEU A 28 -10.80 11.37 10.21
N ILE A 29 -9.80 10.86 9.53
CA ILE A 29 -8.78 11.69 8.85
C ILE A 29 -9.44 12.65 7.86
N GLU A 30 -10.47 12.21 7.13
CA GLU A 30 -11.19 13.03 6.15
C GLU A 30 -12.04 14.17 6.77
N GLU A 31 -12.24 14.18 8.08
CA GLU A 31 -12.96 15.22 8.83
C GLU A 31 -12.02 16.20 9.55
N LEU A 32 -10.72 15.89 9.61
CA LEU A 32 -9.68 16.71 10.21
C LEU A 32 -8.89 17.48 9.14
N THR A 33 -8.49 18.70 9.47
CA THR A 33 -7.55 19.47 8.65
C THR A 33 -6.12 18.98 8.84
N LEU A 34 -5.23 19.26 7.90
CA LEU A 34 -3.82 18.96 8.06
C LEU A 34 -3.23 19.60 9.32
N ALA A 35 -3.64 20.84 9.64
CA ALA A 35 -3.16 21.55 10.82
C ALA A 35 -3.55 20.83 12.12
N GLU A 36 -4.76 20.26 12.20
CA GLU A 36 -5.21 19.44 13.35
C GLU A 36 -4.42 18.12 13.43
N ILE A 37 -4.27 17.41 12.33
CA ILE A 37 -3.50 16.13 12.28
C ILE A 37 -2.03 16.36 12.68
N LYS A 38 -1.42 17.46 12.26
CA LYS A 38 -0.03 17.79 12.60
C LYS A 38 0.19 18.15 14.08
N GLN A 39 -0.85 18.34 14.87
CA GLN A 39 -0.74 18.50 16.33
C GLN A 39 -0.70 17.17 17.08
N LEU A 40 -1.06 16.07 16.41
CA LEU A 40 -1.16 14.76 17.02
C LEU A 40 0.22 14.09 17.13
N ASP A 41 0.41 13.32 18.19
CA ASP A 41 1.60 12.48 18.39
C ASP A 41 1.42 11.13 17.65
N ALA A 42 2.02 10.97 16.49
CA ALA A 42 1.92 9.76 15.68
C ALA A 42 2.65 8.54 16.26
N ALA A 43 3.36 8.70 17.37
CA ALA A 43 4.02 7.61 18.08
C ALA A 43 3.35 7.27 19.42
N TYR A 44 2.16 7.85 19.69
CA TYR A 44 1.52 7.76 21.00
C TYR A 44 1.19 6.33 21.41
N GLU A 45 0.66 5.51 20.50
CA GLU A 45 0.32 4.11 20.76
C GLU A 45 1.43 3.12 20.34
N TRP A 46 2.54 3.61 19.74
CA TRP A 46 3.59 2.73 19.28
C TRP A 46 4.33 2.05 20.44
N SER A 47 4.38 0.71 20.42
CA SER A 47 5.01 -0.12 21.45
C SER A 47 5.61 -1.38 20.81
N ILE A 48 6.83 -1.74 21.19
CA ILE A 48 7.49 -2.97 20.75
C ILE A 48 7.18 -4.17 21.67
N ASP A 49 6.66 -3.92 22.86
CA ASP A 49 6.47 -4.93 23.92
C ASP A 49 5.00 -5.15 24.30
N GLY A 50 4.10 -4.87 23.38
CA GLY A 50 2.66 -5.10 23.55
C GLY A 50 2.00 -4.12 24.51
N GLY A 51 2.37 -2.84 24.45
CA GLY A 51 1.75 -1.78 25.24
C GLY A 51 2.28 -1.62 26.65
N LYS A 52 3.45 -2.19 26.97
CA LYS A 52 4.09 -2.01 28.30
C LYS A 52 4.95 -0.76 28.36
N THR A 53 5.61 -0.43 27.25
CA THR A 53 6.41 0.80 27.13
C THR A 53 6.11 1.52 25.81
N PHE A 54 6.23 2.85 25.83
CA PHE A 54 5.96 3.74 24.70
C PHE A 54 7.17 4.68 24.51
N PRO A 55 8.27 4.18 23.95
CA PRO A 55 9.55 4.89 23.97
C PRO A 55 9.58 6.16 23.12
N TYR A 56 8.65 6.31 22.17
CA TYR A 56 8.59 7.46 21.25
C TYR A 56 7.47 8.46 21.58
N ARG A 57 6.62 8.16 22.57
CA ARG A 57 5.53 9.03 23.01
C ARG A 57 6.09 10.37 23.47
N GLY A 58 5.48 11.48 23.02
CA GLY A 58 5.87 12.83 23.38
C GLY A 58 7.16 13.34 22.74
N GLN A 59 7.69 12.66 21.73
CA GLN A 59 8.91 13.09 21.03
C GLN A 59 8.65 13.97 19.81
N GLY A 60 7.41 14.41 19.60
CA GLY A 60 7.05 15.30 18.50
C GLY A 60 7.04 14.63 17.13
N ILE A 61 6.81 13.30 17.08
CA ILE A 61 6.66 12.55 15.83
C ILE A 61 5.27 12.83 15.28
N GLN A 62 5.20 13.38 14.07
CA GLN A 62 3.97 13.77 13.42
C GLN A 62 3.56 12.80 12.33
N VAL A 63 2.26 12.74 12.02
CA VAL A 63 1.73 12.04 10.83
C VAL A 63 2.36 12.66 9.58
N PRO A 64 3.05 11.89 8.75
CA PRO A 64 3.69 12.43 7.55
C PRO A 64 2.68 12.69 6.43
N THR A 65 2.95 13.70 5.62
CA THR A 65 2.27 13.90 4.34
C THR A 65 3.03 13.21 3.22
N LEU A 66 2.33 12.89 2.13
CA LEU A 66 2.97 12.38 0.93
C LEU A 66 3.93 13.41 0.31
N ARG A 67 3.61 14.70 0.43
CA ARG A 67 4.48 15.80 0.00
C ARG A 67 5.82 15.77 0.73
N GLU A 68 5.81 15.71 2.06
CA GLU A 68 7.04 15.62 2.86
C GLU A 68 7.88 14.40 2.50
N LEU A 69 7.23 13.29 2.15
CA LEU A 69 7.92 12.08 1.74
C LEU A 69 8.63 12.25 0.39
N PHE A 70 7.95 12.82 -0.59
CA PHE A 70 8.55 13.09 -1.91
C PHE A 70 9.68 14.09 -1.83
N GLU A 71 9.57 15.12 -0.99
CA GLU A 71 10.62 16.11 -0.74
C GLU A 71 11.85 15.47 -0.08
N LYS A 72 11.62 14.62 0.92
CA LYS A 72 12.72 14.03 1.70
C LYS A 72 13.40 12.86 1.00
N PHE A 73 12.66 12.10 0.20
CA PHE A 73 13.16 10.88 -0.44
C PHE A 73 12.80 10.84 -1.94
N PRO A 74 13.28 11.81 -2.75
CA PRO A 74 12.88 11.95 -4.16
C PRO A 74 13.34 10.77 -5.04
N ASP A 75 14.32 9.99 -4.60
CA ASP A 75 14.86 8.86 -5.36
C ASP A 75 14.28 7.51 -4.99
N MET A 76 13.44 7.44 -3.96
CA MET A 76 12.76 6.22 -3.55
C MET A 76 11.65 5.83 -4.53
N ARG A 77 11.37 4.53 -4.60
CA ARG A 77 10.17 3.99 -5.23
C ARG A 77 9.08 3.78 -4.17
N TYR A 78 7.85 4.00 -4.57
CA TYR A 78 6.72 3.98 -3.66
C TYR A 78 5.63 3.03 -4.14
N LEU A 79 5.14 2.22 -3.22
CA LEU A 79 3.92 1.46 -3.35
C LEU A 79 2.90 2.08 -2.38
N ILE A 80 1.84 2.68 -2.91
CA ILE A 80 0.90 3.49 -2.12
C ILE A 80 -0.52 2.98 -2.34
N GLU A 81 -1.19 2.56 -1.27
CA GLU A 81 -2.60 2.21 -1.30
C GLU A 81 -3.46 3.45 -1.08
N ILE A 82 -4.41 3.69 -1.97
CA ILE A 82 -5.47 4.66 -1.76
C ILE A 82 -6.58 3.99 -0.96
N LYS A 83 -6.84 4.49 0.24
CA LYS A 83 -7.96 4.05 1.06
C LYS A 83 -9.28 4.69 0.61
N LEU A 84 -10.39 4.01 0.88
CA LEU A 84 -11.70 4.53 0.55
C LEU A 84 -12.03 5.74 1.42
N THR A 85 -12.39 6.85 0.78
CA THR A 85 -12.75 8.11 1.44
C THR A 85 -14.00 8.69 0.79
N LYS A 86 -14.78 9.49 1.52
CA LYS A 86 -15.90 10.25 0.94
C LYS A 86 -15.41 11.41 0.09
N ASN A 87 -14.27 11.99 0.48
CA ASN A 87 -13.64 13.06 -0.28
C ASN A 87 -12.87 12.48 -1.46
N PRO A 88 -12.99 13.03 -2.69
CA PRO A 88 -12.27 12.52 -3.86
C PRO A 88 -10.76 12.72 -3.70
N ILE A 89 -10.02 11.63 -3.60
CA ILE A 89 -8.56 11.61 -3.42
C ILE A 89 -7.80 11.59 -4.76
N ASP A 90 -8.40 11.07 -5.84
CA ASP A 90 -7.70 10.76 -7.09
C ASP A 90 -6.97 11.96 -7.68
N LYS A 91 -7.68 13.09 -7.85
CA LYS A 91 -7.08 14.27 -8.49
C LYS A 91 -5.98 14.90 -7.63
N PRO A 92 -6.18 15.23 -6.34
CA PRO A 92 -5.10 15.76 -5.49
C PRO A 92 -3.88 14.86 -5.43
N PHE A 93 -4.10 13.54 -5.38
CA PHE A 93 -3.03 12.56 -5.36
C PHE A 93 -2.23 12.55 -6.68
N CYS A 94 -2.93 12.54 -7.81
CA CYS A 94 -2.35 12.57 -9.13
C CYS A 94 -1.54 13.87 -9.36
N ASP A 95 -2.13 15.01 -9.01
CA ASP A 95 -1.48 16.32 -9.15
C ASP A 95 -0.17 16.35 -8.34
N LEU A 96 -0.16 15.76 -7.14
CA LEU A 96 1.05 15.69 -6.30
C LEU A 96 2.14 14.80 -6.93
N ILE A 97 1.79 13.64 -7.49
CA ILE A 97 2.73 12.78 -8.22
C ILE A 97 3.36 13.53 -9.39
N ARG A 98 2.56 14.29 -10.13
CA ARG A 98 3.03 15.10 -11.27
C ARG A 98 3.91 16.27 -10.84
N GLU A 99 3.53 16.97 -9.78
CA GLU A 99 4.27 18.10 -9.21
C GLU A 99 5.73 17.70 -8.86
N TYR A 100 5.89 16.50 -8.29
CA TYR A 100 7.19 15.98 -7.87
C TYR A 100 7.90 15.10 -8.91
N ASN A 101 7.32 14.95 -10.11
CA ASN A 101 7.86 14.10 -11.19
C ASN A 101 8.06 12.63 -10.75
N MET A 102 7.14 12.10 -9.96
CA MET A 102 7.22 10.76 -9.38
C MET A 102 6.53 9.67 -10.20
N GLN A 103 6.03 9.96 -11.42
CA GLN A 103 5.24 9.05 -12.25
C GLN A 103 5.92 7.70 -12.49
N ALA A 104 7.24 7.70 -12.70
CA ALA A 104 8.02 6.47 -12.94
C ALA A 104 8.47 5.77 -11.64
N LYS A 105 8.12 6.32 -10.47
CA LYS A 105 8.58 5.83 -9.16
C LYS A 105 7.42 5.38 -8.25
N VAL A 106 6.18 5.57 -8.67
CA VAL A 106 5.00 5.25 -7.86
C VAL A 106 4.19 4.16 -8.53
N ILE A 107 3.78 3.15 -7.75
CA ILE A 107 2.69 2.22 -8.07
C ILE A 107 1.55 2.52 -7.10
N VAL A 108 0.34 2.72 -7.62
CA VAL A 108 -0.84 2.99 -6.81
C VAL A 108 -1.74 1.77 -6.75
N GLY A 109 -2.18 1.42 -5.55
CA GLY A 109 -3.11 0.32 -5.31
C GLY A 109 -4.35 0.76 -4.56
N SER A 110 -5.38 -0.05 -4.64
CA SER A 110 -6.54 -0.03 -3.74
C SER A 110 -7.23 -1.40 -3.78
N PHE A 111 -7.79 -1.81 -2.65
CA PHE A 111 -8.65 -2.99 -2.62
C PHE A 111 -10.01 -2.77 -3.33
N HIS A 112 -10.39 -1.51 -3.57
CA HIS A 112 -11.68 -1.13 -4.11
C HIS A 112 -11.63 -1.01 -5.64
N ASP A 113 -12.45 -1.80 -6.35
CA ASP A 113 -12.49 -1.84 -7.81
C ASP A 113 -12.85 -0.46 -8.39
N GLU A 114 -13.83 0.23 -7.79
CA GLU A 114 -14.28 1.56 -8.23
C GLU A 114 -13.19 2.62 -8.06
N ALA A 115 -12.47 2.61 -6.93
CA ALA A 115 -11.38 3.54 -6.68
C ALA A 115 -10.26 3.37 -7.71
N MET A 116 -9.90 2.12 -8.04
CA MET A 116 -8.87 1.83 -9.05
C MET A 116 -9.32 2.23 -10.46
N ALA A 117 -10.58 1.96 -10.82
CA ALA A 117 -11.12 2.38 -12.11
C ALA A 117 -11.10 3.91 -12.26
N GLN A 118 -11.54 4.63 -11.22
CA GLN A 118 -11.54 6.09 -11.20
C GLN A 118 -10.12 6.66 -11.25
N PHE A 119 -9.19 6.11 -10.46
CA PHE A 119 -7.80 6.54 -10.46
C PHE A 119 -7.16 6.40 -11.84
N ARG A 120 -7.31 5.26 -12.51
CA ARG A 120 -6.77 5.03 -13.86
C ARG A 120 -7.31 6.00 -14.92
N VAL A 121 -8.56 6.45 -14.76
CA VAL A 121 -9.13 7.51 -15.62
C VAL A 121 -8.47 8.86 -15.35
N THR A 122 -8.23 9.19 -14.08
CA THR A 122 -7.65 10.47 -13.68
C THR A 122 -6.13 10.54 -13.94
N CYS A 123 -5.45 9.41 -13.79
CA CYS A 123 -3.99 9.29 -13.85
C CYS A 123 -3.54 8.10 -14.74
N PRO A 124 -3.84 8.10 -16.04
CA PRO A 124 -3.58 6.97 -16.92
C PRO A 124 -2.09 6.64 -17.09
N GLU A 125 -1.20 7.59 -16.77
CA GLU A 125 0.24 7.44 -16.88
C GLU A 125 0.90 6.79 -15.65
N ILE A 126 0.15 6.58 -14.56
CA ILE A 126 0.69 6.01 -13.32
C ILE A 126 0.47 4.49 -13.30
N ALA A 127 1.52 3.75 -12.97
CA ALA A 127 1.41 2.31 -12.78
C ALA A 127 0.47 1.97 -11.62
N THR A 128 -0.33 0.93 -11.77
CA THR A 128 -1.30 0.51 -10.76
C THR A 128 -1.16 -0.96 -10.39
N SER A 129 -1.58 -1.32 -9.18
CA SER A 129 -1.83 -2.72 -8.83
C SER A 129 -3.23 -3.16 -9.26
N GLY A 130 -3.44 -4.48 -9.34
CA GLY A 130 -4.77 -5.04 -9.47
C GLY A 130 -5.61 -4.78 -8.22
N SER A 131 -6.87 -4.40 -8.42
CA SER A 131 -7.88 -4.34 -7.35
C SER A 131 -8.25 -5.73 -6.83
N ARG A 132 -9.02 -5.81 -5.74
CA ARG A 132 -9.44 -7.11 -5.18
C ARG A 132 -10.15 -7.99 -6.22
N GLY A 133 -11.06 -7.44 -7.00
CA GLY A 133 -11.81 -8.17 -8.04
C GLY A 133 -10.90 -8.69 -9.15
N GLU A 134 -9.98 -7.84 -9.62
CA GLU A 134 -9.01 -8.18 -10.66
C GLU A 134 -8.03 -9.27 -10.21
N VAL A 135 -7.44 -9.12 -9.01
CA VAL A 135 -6.55 -10.14 -8.42
C VAL A 135 -7.28 -11.46 -8.21
N THR A 136 -8.52 -11.42 -7.68
CA THR A 136 -9.33 -12.63 -7.48
C THR A 136 -9.56 -13.34 -8.81
N THR A 137 -9.94 -12.61 -9.86
CA THR A 137 -10.15 -13.16 -11.20
C THR A 137 -8.87 -13.77 -11.77
N TYR A 138 -7.74 -13.05 -11.63
CA TYR A 138 -6.43 -13.55 -12.07
C TYR A 138 -6.06 -14.86 -11.39
N VAL A 139 -6.21 -14.94 -10.06
CA VAL A 139 -5.91 -16.14 -9.27
C VAL A 139 -6.80 -17.31 -9.66
N ILE A 140 -8.12 -17.10 -9.77
CA ILE A 140 -9.07 -18.17 -10.12
C ILE A 140 -8.77 -18.72 -11.52
N LEU A 141 -8.61 -17.85 -12.52
CA LEU A 141 -8.33 -18.29 -13.88
C LEU A 141 -6.96 -18.96 -13.98
N GLY A 142 -5.95 -18.48 -13.24
CA GLY A 142 -4.65 -19.14 -13.14
C GLY A 142 -4.74 -20.55 -12.55
N LYS A 143 -5.53 -20.76 -11.50
CA LYS A 143 -5.78 -22.10 -10.92
C LYS A 143 -6.50 -23.06 -11.88
N LEU A 144 -7.35 -22.52 -12.74
CA LEU A 144 -8.06 -23.29 -13.77
C LEU A 144 -7.23 -23.49 -15.07
N PHE A 145 -5.98 -23.07 -15.10
CA PHE A 145 -5.11 -23.05 -16.29
C PHE A 145 -5.62 -22.15 -17.43
N LEU A 146 -6.52 -21.22 -17.11
CA LEU A 146 -7.10 -20.25 -18.03
C LEU A 146 -6.44 -18.86 -17.92
N GLY A 147 -5.33 -18.75 -17.18
CA GLY A 147 -4.61 -17.49 -16.98
C GLY A 147 -4.16 -16.83 -18.30
N GLY A 148 -3.99 -17.60 -19.39
CA GLY A 148 -3.70 -17.07 -20.71
C GLY A 148 -4.75 -16.08 -21.26
N PHE A 149 -5.99 -16.21 -20.83
CA PHE A 149 -7.11 -15.33 -21.27
C PHE A 149 -7.22 -14.03 -20.48
N VAL A 150 -6.45 -13.86 -19.40
CA VAL A 150 -6.44 -12.60 -18.65
C VAL A 150 -5.50 -11.62 -19.33
N ALA A 151 -6.04 -10.45 -19.67
CA ALA A 151 -5.27 -9.30 -20.17
C ALA A 151 -5.32 -8.20 -19.09
N PRO A 152 -4.35 -8.16 -18.15
CA PRO A 152 -4.36 -7.19 -17.06
C PRO A 152 -4.06 -5.78 -17.58
N GLU A 153 -4.80 -4.79 -17.06
CA GLU A 153 -4.56 -3.36 -17.30
C GLU A 153 -3.73 -2.73 -16.16
N TYR A 154 -3.21 -3.56 -15.27
CA TYR A 154 -2.39 -3.20 -14.12
C TYR A 154 -0.99 -3.80 -14.24
N GLN A 155 -0.04 -3.29 -13.45
CA GLN A 155 1.37 -3.65 -13.53
C GLN A 155 1.86 -4.48 -12.34
N SER A 156 1.07 -4.57 -11.25
CA SER A 156 1.46 -5.23 -10.02
C SER A 156 0.33 -6.09 -9.44
N LEU A 157 0.71 -7.17 -8.79
CA LEU A 157 -0.15 -8.09 -8.03
C LEU A 157 0.27 -8.08 -6.56
N GLN A 158 -0.47 -7.35 -5.75
CA GLN A 158 -0.32 -7.36 -4.30
C GLN A 158 -1.21 -8.47 -3.72
N VAL A 159 -0.61 -9.54 -3.23
CA VAL A 159 -1.35 -10.75 -2.87
C VAL A 159 -1.06 -11.20 -1.44
N PRO A 160 -2.08 -11.71 -0.71
CA PRO A 160 -1.85 -12.29 0.60
C PRO A 160 -1.04 -13.59 0.48
N TRP A 161 -0.08 -13.76 1.37
CA TRP A 161 0.65 -15.02 1.47
C TRP A 161 -0.08 -16.03 2.38
N GLU A 162 -0.82 -15.56 3.37
CA GLU A 162 -1.60 -16.40 4.27
C GLU A 162 -2.85 -16.97 3.60
N LYS A 163 -3.09 -18.25 3.84
CA LYS A 163 -4.31 -18.91 3.34
C LYS A 163 -5.58 -18.40 4.02
N SER A 164 -5.49 -17.91 5.25
CA SER A 164 -6.58 -17.28 6.00
C SER A 164 -7.17 -16.11 5.24
N GLU A 165 -6.32 -15.24 4.71
CA GLU A 165 -6.70 -14.04 3.94
C GLU A 165 -7.25 -14.38 2.55
N SER A 166 -6.89 -15.53 2.01
CA SER A 166 -7.28 -16.00 0.68
C SER A 166 -8.34 -17.11 0.69
N LYS A 167 -9.14 -17.18 1.76
CA LYS A 167 -10.21 -18.21 1.93
C LYS A 167 -9.69 -19.65 1.75
N GLY A 168 -8.48 -19.92 2.24
CA GLY A 168 -7.86 -21.24 2.17
C GLY A 168 -7.12 -21.56 0.87
N ILE A 169 -7.11 -20.67 -0.10
CA ILE A 169 -6.44 -20.87 -1.40
C ILE A 169 -4.97 -20.47 -1.29
N PRO A 170 -3.99 -21.37 -1.51
CA PRO A 170 -2.59 -20.99 -1.57
C PRO A 170 -2.33 -20.17 -2.85
N ILE A 171 -2.08 -18.88 -2.72
CA ILE A 171 -1.79 -17.99 -3.86
C ILE A 171 -0.29 -18.00 -4.13
N MET A 172 0.52 -17.68 -3.11
CA MET A 172 1.97 -17.56 -3.27
C MET A 172 2.62 -18.90 -3.56
N THR A 173 3.11 -19.07 -4.79
CA THR A 173 3.87 -20.20 -5.28
C THR A 173 4.86 -19.72 -6.35
N ALA A 174 5.99 -20.42 -6.51
CA ALA A 174 6.96 -20.11 -7.57
C ALA A 174 6.32 -20.17 -8.98
N ARG A 175 5.27 -20.99 -9.16
CA ARG A 175 4.50 -21.04 -10.40
C ARG A 175 3.71 -19.75 -10.62
N PHE A 176 3.01 -19.25 -9.59
CA PHE A 176 2.22 -18.02 -9.67
C PHE A 176 3.11 -16.82 -10.09
N ILE A 177 4.29 -16.70 -9.46
CA ILE A 177 5.26 -15.65 -9.79
C ILE A 177 5.70 -15.74 -11.25
N ARG A 178 6.10 -16.92 -11.73
CA ARG A 178 6.49 -17.10 -13.13
C ARG A 178 5.35 -16.77 -14.12
N GLU A 179 4.11 -17.15 -13.80
CA GLU A 179 2.95 -16.85 -14.65
C GLU A 179 2.63 -15.34 -14.65
N ALA A 180 2.84 -14.64 -13.54
CA ALA A 180 2.72 -13.18 -13.46
C ALA A 180 3.83 -12.50 -14.30
N HIS A 181 5.08 -12.90 -14.13
CA HIS A 181 6.21 -12.37 -14.89
C HIS A 181 6.07 -12.59 -16.41
N ALA A 182 5.51 -13.72 -16.82
CA ALA A 182 5.22 -13.97 -18.24
C ALA A 182 4.21 -12.95 -18.85
N LYS A 183 3.52 -12.18 -18.01
CA LYS A 183 2.61 -11.08 -18.37
C LYS A 183 3.15 -9.70 -18.02
N ASN A 184 4.43 -9.60 -17.66
CA ASN A 184 5.08 -8.38 -17.18
C ASN A 184 4.39 -7.77 -15.94
N LEU A 185 3.86 -8.62 -15.05
CA LEU A 185 3.31 -8.20 -13.77
C LEU A 185 4.33 -8.40 -12.65
N HIS A 186 4.51 -7.40 -11.82
CA HIS A 186 5.22 -7.50 -10.55
C HIS A 186 4.40 -8.28 -9.53
N VAL A 187 5.06 -8.92 -8.59
CA VAL A 187 4.41 -9.67 -7.48
C VAL A 187 4.98 -9.20 -6.16
N GLU A 188 4.12 -8.66 -5.30
CA GLU A 188 4.46 -8.20 -3.95
C GLU A 188 3.54 -8.88 -2.92
N PRO A 189 4.01 -9.93 -2.21
CA PRO A 189 3.26 -10.56 -1.13
C PRO A 189 3.16 -9.67 0.12
N TRP A 190 2.00 -9.73 0.82
CA TRP A 190 1.70 -9.00 2.06
C TRP A 190 1.01 -9.88 3.10
N THR A 191 1.09 -9.62 4.41
CA THR A 191 2.16 -8.89 5.07
C THR A 191 3.14 -9.96 5.57
N VAL A 192 4.36 -9.96 5.08
CA VAL A 192 5.34 -11.02 5.37
C VAL A 192 6.31 -10.52 6.42
N ASN A 193 6.24 -11.09 7.65
CA ASN A 193 7.08 -10.72 8.78
C ASN A 193 8.04 -11.85 9.23
N ASP A 194 8.02 -12.99 8.54
CA ASP A 194 8.88 -14.15 8.81
C ASP A 194 10.12 -14.11 7.90
N PRO A 195 11.36 -14.07 8.47
CA PRO A 195 12.59 -13.99 7.68
C PRO A 195 12.80 -15.18 6.74
N GLU A 196 12.38 -16.38 7.12
CA GLU A 196 12.55 -17.57 6.27
C GLU A 196 11.60 -17.53 5.07
N LEU A 197 10.39 -17.02 5.27
CA LEU A 197 9.46 -16.76 4.16
C LEU A 197 9.95 -15.64 3.25
N MET A 198 10.55 -14.58 3.80
CA MET A 198 11.15 -13.51 3.01
C MET A 198 12.23 -14.06 2.08
N LYS A 199 13.17 -14.85 2.63
CA LYS A 199 14.22 -15.53 1.84
C LYS A 199 13.63 -16.42 0.74
N GLN A 200 12.65 -17.25 1.09
CA GLN A 200 11.99 -18.15 0.15
C GLN A 200 11.35 -17.37 -1.02
N TYR A 201 10.66 -16.25 -0.73
CA TYR A 201 10.00 -15.46 -1.77
C TYR A 201 11.00 -14.72 -2.65
N ILE A 202 12.12 -14.24 -2.08
CA ILE A 202 13.24 -13.68 -2.84
C ILE A 202 13.82 -14.74 -3.79
N GLU A 203 14.04 -15.96 -3.30
CA GLU A 203 14.51 -17.08 -4.14
C GLU A 203 13.52 -17.45 -5.26
N TRP A 204 12.22 -17.29 -5.01
CA TRP A 204 11.19 -17.49 -6.04
C TRP A 204 11.09 -16.33 -7.03
N GLY A 205 11.75 -15.19 -6.74
CA GLY A 205 11.88 -14.03 -7.61
C GLY A 205 10.74 -13.03 -7.49
N VAL A 206 10.19 -12.79 -6.28
CA VAL A 206 9.23 -11.69 -6.08
C VAL A 206 9.90 -10.34 -6.35
N ASP A 207 9.12 -9.36 -6.77
CA ASP A 207 9.62 -8.01 -7.12
C ASP A 207 9.69 -7.08 -5.90
N GLY A 208 8.95 -7.39 -4.85
CA GLY A 208 8.98 -6.71 -3.56
C GLY A 208 8.32 -7.55 -2.48
N ILE A 209 8.48 -7.14 -1.22
CA ILE A 209 7.81 -7.73 -0.06
C ILE A 209 7.22 -6.60 0.77
N ILE A 210 5.92 -6.69 1.08
CA ILE A 210 5.25 -5.77 2.00
C ILE A 210 5.37 -6.36 3.40
N THR A 211 5.99 -5.62 4.32
CA THR A 211 6.32 -6.07 5.67
C THR A 211 6.24 -4.94 6.69
N ASP A 212 5.90 -5.28 7.94
CA ASP A 212 6.03 -4.40 9.10
C ASP A 212 7.46 -4.42 9.68
N ARG A 213 8.32 -5.31 9.17
CA ARG A 213 9.66 -5.56 9.67
C ARG A 213 10.73 -5.38 8.58
N PRO A 214 10.86 -4.15 8.02
CA PRO A 214 11.87 -3.88 6.99
C PRO A 214 13.30 -4.08 7.48
N ASP A 215 13.52 -3.98 8.79
CA ASP A 215 14.79 -4.29 9.45
C ASP A 215 15.29 -5.71 9.16
N LEU A 216 14.39 -6.69 9.04
CA LEU A 216 14.73 -8.08 8.75
C LEU A 216 15.15 -8.33 7.29
N MET A 217 14.92 -7.38 6.40
CA MET A 217 15.30 -7.50 4.98
C MET A 217 16.67 -6.90 4.66
N ILE A 218 17.25 -6.14 5.59
CA ILE A 218 18.52 -5.42 5.39
C ILE A 218 19.73 -6.25 5.88
N GLU A 219 19.47 -7.28 6.69
CA GLU A 219 20.48 -8.25 7.15
C GLU A 219 20.72 -9.36 6.12
#